data_af5301aaa06ffcfb5a70b3c2ce4b1bf5
#
_entry.id   af5301aaa06ffcfb5a70b3c2ce4b1bf5
#
_cell.length_a   1.000
_cell.length_b   1.000
_cell.length_c   1.000
_cell.angle_alpha   90.00
_cell.angle_beta   90.00
_cell.angle_gamma   90.00
#
_symmetry.space_group_name_H-M   'P 1'
#
loop_
_entity.id
_entity.type
_entity.pdbx_description
1 polymer ?
#
loop_
_entity_poly.entity_id
_entity_poly.type
_entity_poly.pdbx_seq_one_letter_code
_entity_poly.pdbx_strand_id
1 'polypeptide(L)'
;MRTDNIKVTITIPIPYDQPDKNGIIYTKEAVEEAVNNFNKNLPIIFRDESERKIIGTTTDDSHITTWDFENQVCNLTVNGEVFFGGTESECTFDIEKGKIVDFDIVGIGLSK
;
A
#
# COMPACT_ATOMS: atom_id res chain seq x y z
N MET A 1 -3.35 -0.19 -30.03
CA MET A 1 -2.84 0.78 -29.05
C MET A 1 -2.26 0.04 -27.86
N ARG A 2 -1.16 0.53 -27.38
CA ARG A 2 -0.48 -0.10 -26.26
C ARG A 2 -0.56 0.77 -25.01
N THR A 3 -0.71 0.14 -23.87
CA THR A 3 -0.69 0.81 -22.59
C THR A 3 0.66 0.56 -21.94
N ASP A 4 1.37 1.61 -21.63
CA ASP A 4 2.65 1.49 -20.94
C ASP A 4 2.40 1.46 -19.43
N ASN A 5 3.05 0.52 -18.78
CA ASN A 5 3.02 0.47 -17.33
C ASN A 5 4.02 1.48 -16.77
N ILE A 6 3.63 2.11 -15.70
CA ILE A 6 4.47 3.10 -15.04
C ILE A 6 5.05 2.46 -13.78
N LYS A 7 6.36 2.47 -13.68
CA LYS A 7 7.04 1.97 -12.48
C LYS A 7 6.90 2.99 -11.37
N VAL A 8 6.49 2.52 -10.22
CA VAL A 8 6.26 3.39 -9.05
C VAL A 8 6.95 2.82 -7.83
N THR A 9 7.30 3.71 -6.92
CA THR A 9 7.76 3.33 -5.59
C THR A 9 6.74 3.91 -4.61
N ILE A 10 6.15 3.04 -3.81
CA ILE A 10 5.06 3.41 -2.90
C ILE A 10 5.57 3.31 -1.48
N THR A 11 5.42 4.40 -0.71
CA THR A 11 5.73 4.39 0.72
C THR A 11 4.42 4.53 1.48
N ILE A 12 4.15 3.57 2.35
CA ILE A 12 2.90 3.49 3.08
C ILE A 12 3.20 3.64 4.57
N PRO A 13 2.66 4.68 5.22
CA PRO A 13 2.76 4.79 6.68
C PRO A 13 1.75 3.87 7.33
N ILE A 14 2.22 2.94 8.13
CA ILE A 14 1.38 1.97 8.85
C ILE A 14 1.39 2.30 10.33
N PRO A 15 0.32 2.90 10.86
CA PRO A 15 0.25 3.16 12.30
C PRO A 15 0.14 1.84 13.07
N TYR A 16 0.80 1.77 14.21
CA TYR A 16 0.65 0.63 15.12
C TYR A 16 0.35 1.12 16.53
N ASP A 17 -0.37 0.29 17.27
CA ASP A 17 -0.80 0.60 18.65
C ASP A 17 -1.62 1.89 18.72
N GLN A 18 -2.24 2.29 17.62
CA GLN A 18 -3.11 3.45 17.51
C GLN A 18 -4.04 3.24 16.31
N PRO A 19 -5.20 3.91 16.27
CA PRO A 19 -6.14 3.76 15.16
C PRO A 19 -5.58 4.29 13.85
N ASP A 20 -5.84 3.56 12.77
CA ASP A 20 -5.56 4.04 11.42
C ASP A 20 -6.75 4.87 10.90
N LYS A 21 -6.75 5.22 9.62
CA LYS A 21 -7.81 6.02 9.01
C LYS A 21 -9.18 5.36 9.08
N ASN A 22 -9.21 4.04 9.15
CA ASN A 22 -10.46 3.28 9.22
C ASN A 22 -10.86 2.95 10.65
N GLY A 23 -10.11 3.44 11.63
CA GLY A 23 -10.36 3.16 13.04
C GLY A 23 -9.86 1.80 13.50
N ILE A 24 -9.08 1.12 12.69
CA ILE A 24 -8.54 -0.19 13.02
C ILE A 24 -7.21 -0.02 13.75
N ILE A 25 -7.04 -0.74 14.84
CA ILE A 25 -5.80 -0.72 15.62
C ILE A 25 -5.05 -2.03 15.38
N TYR A 26 -3.83 -1.93 14.81
CA TYR A 26 -2.93 -3.07 14.68
C TYR A 26 -1.87 -2.96 15.74
N THR A 27 -1.50 -4.07 16.35
CA THR A 27 -0.38 -4.08 17.30
C THR A 27 0.93 -3.98 16.53
N LYS A 28 1.99 -3.55 17.21
CA LYS A 28 3.32 -3.51 16.61
C LYS A 28 3.70 -4.88 16.06
N GLU A 29 3.40 -5.95 16.81
CA GLU A 29 3.70 -7.31 16.42
C GLU A 29 2.95 -7.72 15.15
N ALA A 30 1.68 -7.31 15.03
CA ALA A 30 0.88 -7.60 13.84
C ALA A 30 1.44 -6.92 12.61
N VAL A 31 1.86 -5.66 12.73
CA VAL A 31 2.48 -4.92 11.62
C VAL A 31 3.82 -5.55 11.25
N GLU A 32 4.64 -5.90 12.25
CA GLU A 32 5.93 -6.53 12.02
C GLU A 32 5.78 -7.85 11.27
N GLU A 33 4.84 -8.68 11.68
CA GLU A 33 4.56 -9.93 10.99
C GLU A 33 4.13 -9.69 9.55
N ALA A 34 3.23 -8.74 9.33
CA ALA A 34 2.73 -8.45 8.01
C ALA A 34 3.83 -7.96 7.05
N VAL A 35 4.70 -7.05 7.51
CA VAL A 35 5.76 -6.55 6.65
C VAL A 35 6.84 -7.61 6.39
N ASN A 36 7.07 -8.52 7.36
CA ASN A 36 8.02 -9.62 7.17
C ASN A 36 7.49 -10.67 6.19
N ASN A 37 6.18 -10.77 6.05
CA ASN A 37 5.53 -11.71 5.14
C ASN A 37 5.20 -11.08 3.78
N PHE A 38 5.75 -9.92 3.49
CA PHE A 38 5.46 -9.23 2.24
C PHE A 38 5.89 -10.06 1.02
N ASN A 39 5.00 -10.14 0.04
CA ASN A 39 5.24 -10.80 -1.23
C ASN A 39 4.89 -9.87 -2.38
N LYS A 40 5.51 -10.10 -3.53
CA LYS A 40 5.16 -9.37 -4.73
C LYS A 40 3.79 -9.80 -5.27
N ASN A 41 3.32 -9.12 -6.30
CA ASN A 41 2.04 -9.38 -6.96
C ASN A 41 0.82 -9.07 -6.10
N LEU A 42 0.98 -8.16 -5.15
CA LEU A 42 -0.16 -7.64 -4.42
C LEU A 42 -0.85 -6.57 -5.27
N PRO A 43 -2.17 -6.62 -5.39
CA PRO A 43 -2.86 -5.64 -6.23
C PRO A 43 -2.78 -4.23 -5.66
N ILE A 44 -2.60 -3.27 -6.56
CA ILE A 44 -2.73 -1.85 -6.25
C ILE A 44 -4.11 -1.44 -6.70
N ILE A 45 -4.91 -0.94 -5.79
CA ILE A 45 -6.33 -0.72 -6.01
C ILE A 45 -6.66 0.76 -5.92
N PHE A 46 -7.38 1.25 -6.91
CA PHE A 46 -7.95 2.58 -6.84
C PHE A 46 -9.35 2.47 -6.23
N ARG A 47 -9.58 3.22 -5.19
CA ARG A 47 -10.88 3.25 -4.54
C ARG A 47 -11.51 4.62 -4.76
N ASP A 48 -12.62 4.64 -5.43
CA ASP A 48 -13.38 5.85 -5.73
C ASP A 48 -14.82 5.62 -5.30
N GLU A 49 -15.23 6.29 -4.25
CA GLU A 49 -16.58 6.18 -3.68
C GLU A 49 -16.97 4.72 -3.44
N SER A 50 -17.78 4.16 -4.33
CA SER A 50 -18.25 2.78 -4.20
C SER A 50 -17.50 1.81 -5.10
N GLU A 51 -16.61 2.29 -5.93
CA GLU A 51 -15.85 1.43 -6.83
C GLU A 51 -14.51 1.04 -6.27
N ARG A 52 -14.13 -0.19 -6.58
CA ARG A 52 -12.83 -0.73 -6.22
C ARG A 52 -12.24 -1.36 -7.48
N LYS A 53 -11.16 -0.79 -7.98
CA LYS A 53 -10.61 -1.14 -9.28
C LYS A 53 -9.12 -1.40 -9.18
N ILE A 54 -8.69 -2.54 -9.69
CA ILE A 54 -7.26 -2.88 -9.71
C ILE A 54 -6.58 -2.08 -10.81
N ILE A 55 -5.60 -1.28 -10.46
CA ILE A 55 -4.89 -0.42 -11.40
C ILE A 55 -3.40 -0.75 -11.51
N GLY A 56 -2.93 -1.71 -10.76
CA GLY A 56 -1.52 -2.09 -10.79
C GLY A 56 -1.23 -3.25 -9.88
N THR A 57 0.05 -3.52 -9.72
CA THR A 57 0.51 -4.61 -8.85
C THR A 57 1.92 -4.31 -8.35
N THR A 58 2.26 -4.85 -7.20
CA THR A 58 3.65 -4.82 -6.74
C THR A 58 4.48 -5.79 -7.59
N THR A 59 5.73 -5.43 -7.86
CA THR A 59 6.52 -6.14 -8.88
C THR A 59 7.69 -6.95 -8.34
N ASP A 60 8.12 -6.69 -7.11
CA ASP A 60 9.17 -7.51 -6.55
C ASP A 60 8.98 -7.67 -5.05
N ASP A 61 9.68 -8.64 -4.47
CA ASP A 61 9.56 -8.95 -3.05
C ASP A 61 10.40 -8.02 -2.17
N SER A 62 11.21 -7.16 -2.80
CA SER A 62 12.04 -6.23 -2.06
C SER A 62 11.18 -5.16 -1.39
N HIS A 63 11.49 -4.89 -0.16
CA HIS A 63 10.80 -3.83 0.57
C HIS A 63 11.75 -3.26 1.61
N ILE A 64 11.47 -2.03 1.99
CA ILE A 64 12.23 -1.33 3.02
C ILE A 64 11.26 -0.91 4.09
N THR A 65 11.59 -1.19 5.34
CA THR A 65 10.79 -0.73 6.47
C THR A 65 11.62 0.24 7.30
N THR A 66 10.99 1.34 7.70
CA THR A 66 11.58 2.30 8.62
C THR A 66 10.60 2.52 9.75
N TRP A 67 11.06 2.26 10.97
CA TRP A 67 10.22 2.37 12.16
C TRP A 67 10.39 3.73 12.81
N ASP A 68 9.29 4.44 12.94
CA ASP A 68 9.24 5.70 13.67
C ASP A 68 8.60 5.40 15.03
N PHE A 69 9.44 5.15 16.03
CA PHE A 69 8.95 4.76 17.35
C PHE A 69 8.29 5.92 18.10
N GLU A 70 8.67 7.13 17.78
CA GLU A 70 8.10 8.30 18.42
C GLU A 70 6.64 8.51 18.02
N ASN A 71 6.35 8.37 16.73
CA ASN A 71 4.99 8.53 16.20
C ASN A 71 4.25 7.21 16.06
N GLN A 72 4.89 6.10 16.40
CA GLN A 72 4.32 4.76 16.30
C GLN A 72 3.83 4.44 14.90
N VAL A 73 4.72 4.60 13.94
CA VAL A 73 4.42 4.34 12.53
C VAL A 73 5.55 3.50 11.92
N CYS A 74 5.17 2.49 11.15
CA CYS A 74 6.09 1.74 10.31
C CYS A 74 5.90 2.22 8.88
N ASN A 75 6.94 2.77 8.28
CA ASN A 75 6.90 3.18 6.89
C ASN A 75 7.40 2.03 6.01
N LEU A 76 6.51 1.51 5.18
CA LEU A 76 6.81 0.42 4.26
C LEU A 76 6.96 0.98 2.84
N THR A 77 8.09 0.72 2.21
CA THR A 77 8.35 1.16 0.84
C THR A 77 8.46 -0.07 -0.06
N VAL A 78 7.67 -0.09 -1.11
CA VAL A 78 7.60 -1.20 -2.06
C VAL A 78 7.66 -0.69 -3.49
N ASN A 79 8.05 -1.57 -4.41
CA ASN A 79 8.06 -1.27 -5.84
C ASN A 79 6.84 -1.87 -6.51
N GLY A 80 6.32 -1.16 -7.50
CA GLY A 80 5.17 -1.64 -8.24
C GLY A 80 5.09 -1.06 -9.63
N GLU A 81 4.06 -1.45 -10.35
CA GLU A 81 3.71 -0.90 -11.67
C GLU A 81 2.24 -0.55 -11.68
N VAL A 82 1.92 0.58 -12.25
CA VAL A 82 0.54 1.05 -12.42
C VAL A 82 0.23 1.09 -13.90
N PHE A 83 -0.96 0.63 -14.28
CA PHE A 83 -1.37 0.52 -15.68
C PHE A 83 -1.68 1.88 -16.31
N PHE A 84 -2.01 2.86 -15.50
CA PHE A 84 -2.28 4.21 -15.97
C PHE A 84 -1.42 5.21 -15.21
N GLY A 85 -1.08 6.31 -15.87
CA GLY A 85 -0.46 7.43 -15.19
C GLY A 85 -1.43 8.04 -14.19
N GLY A 86 -0.91 8.61 -13.15
CA GLY A 86 -1.73 9.29 -12.15
C GLY A 86 -0.88 9.79 -11.02
N THR A 87 -1.49 10.64 -10.19
CA THR A 87 -0.85 11.16 -8.99
C THR A 87 -1.64 10.66 -7.79
N GLU A 88 -0.98 9.92 -6.94
CA GLU A 88 -1.61 9.46 -5.72
C GLU A 88 -1.54 10.53 -4.64
N SER A 89 -2.61 10.69 -3.88
CA SER A 89 -2.63 11.60 -2.76
C SER A 89 -2.33 10.88 -1.45
N GLU A 90 -2.70 9.62 -1.37
CA GLU A 90 -2.38 8.80 -0.22
C GLU A 90 -2.52 7.33 -0.55
N CYS A 91 -1.79 6.51 0.20
CA CYS A 91 -1.87 5.06 0.08
C CYS A 91 -2.33 4.48 1.41
N THR A 92 -3.13 3.45 1.33
CA THR A 92 -3.52 2.66 2.50
C THR A 92 -3.23 1.18 2.21
N PHE A 93 -3.48 0.34 3.18
CA PHE A 93 -3.16 -1.07 3.05
C PHE A 93 -4.16 -1.89 3.85
N ASP A 94 -4.27 -3.17 3.53
CA ASP A 94 -5.06 -4.11 4.32
C ASP A 94 -4.17 -5.24 4.79
N ILE A 95 -4.32 -5.61 6.05
CA ILE A 95 -3.61 -6.75 6.65
C ILE A 95 -4.64 -7.83 6.93
N GLU A 96 -4.37 -9.03 6.42
CA GLU A 96 -5.19 -10.19 6.66
C GLU A 96 -4.30 -11.40 6.94
N LYS A 97 -4.59 -12.11 8.02
CA LYS A 97 -3.86 -13.32 8.40
C LYS A 97 -2.35 -13.10 8.52
N GLY A 98 -1.96 -11.95 9.04
CA GLY A 98 -0.54 -11.63 9.27
C GLY A 98 0.24 -11.27 8.03
N LYS A 99 -0.45 -10.87 6.95
CA LYS A 99 0.24 -10.41 5.74
C LYS A 99 -0.52 -9.25 5.11
N ILE A 100 0.19 -8.45 4.35
CA ILE A 100 -0.42 -7.36 3.60
C ILE A 100 -1.04 -7.96 2.34
N VAL A 101 -2.34 -7.75 2.15
CA VAL A 101 -3.07 -8.35 1.05
C VAL A 101 -3.33 -7.39 -0.10
N ASP A 102 -3.37 -6.10 0.15
CA ASP A 102 -3.44 -5.13 -0.93
C ASP A 102 -3.05 -3.73 -0.48
N PHE A 103 -2.92 -2.84 -1.45
CA PHE A 103 -2.66 -1.43 -1.23
C PHE A 103 -3.74 -0.63 -1.95
N ASP A 104 -4.42 0.23 -1.23
CA ASP A 104 -5.41 1.13 -1.83
C ASP A 104 -4.78 2.50 -2.06
N ILE A 105 -5.11 3.09 -3.19
CA ILE A 105 -4.72 4.45 -3.52
C ILE A 105 -6.01 5.28 -3.56
N VAL A 106 -6.03 6.38 -2.84
CA VAL A 106 -7.24 7.18 -2.65
C VAL A 106 -6.99 8.61 -3.13
N GLY A 107 -8.02 9.18 -3.75
CA GLY A 107 -8.01 10.59 -4.08
C GLY A 107 -7.12 10.98 -5.24
N ILE A 108 -6.87 10.07 -6.15
CA ILE A 108 -6.02 10.37 -7.30
C ILE A 108 -6.83 10.75 -8.53
N GLY A 109 -6.22 11.58 -9.36
CA GLY A 109 -6.70 11.80 -10.70
C GLY A 109 -5.93 10.91 -11.65
N LEU A 110 -6.58 9.89 -12.19
CA LEU A 110 -5.95 9.03 -13.17
C LEU A 110 -5.97 9.70 -14.53
N SER A 111 -4.85 9.70 -15.21
CA SER A 111 -4.78 10.15 -16.59
C SER A 111 -4.47 8.98 -17.49
N LYS A 112 -4.97 9.07 -18.68
CA LYS A 112 -4.78 8.02 -19.66
C LYS A 112 -3.74 8.42 -20.70
#